data_0a7c9fd4ddb4d5adcd0bb0394e565afd
#
_entry.id   0a7c9fd4ddb4d5adcd0bb0394e565afd
#
_cell.length_a   1.000
_cell.length_b   1.000
_cell.length_c   1.000
_cell.angle_alpha   90.00
_cell.angle_beta   90.00
_cell.angle_gamma   90.00
#
_symmetry.space_group_name_H-M   'P 1'
#
loop_
_entity.id
_entity.type
_entity.pdbx_description
1 polymer ?
#
loop_
_entity_poly.entity_id
_entity_poly.type
_entity_poly.pdbx_seq_one_letter_code
_entity_poly.pdbx_strand_id
1 'polypeptide(L)'
;MVLKVGERKVYTTPSSLANRMGVVKGQTGDGFAYAADAIAKTIDGFAKRQAVVEEENWKNDFKLKTYQSLSKFARENPDSPTDYIAQSSSYIETSLSEAPEKFKSWAKSYAGMMSAQNFNGISLKAIKKKQIQAVTLFNESSSSEIADMNDLILNTNASDNLLDYE
;
A
#
# COMPACT_ATOMS: atom_id res chain seq x y z
N MET A 1 -6.97 -27.78 -12.35
CA MET A 1 -6.19 -27.34 -13.52
C MET A 1 -4.93 -26.67 -12.97
N VAL A 2 -3.78 -27.36 -12.99
CA VAL A 2 -2.53 -26.88 -12.40
C VAL A 2 -1.74 -26.22 -13.51
N LEU A 3 -1.56 -24.89 -13.43
CA LEU A 3 -0.69 -24.13 -14.32
C LEU A 3 0.78 -24.51 -14.02
N LYS A 4 1.40 -25.25 -14.92
CA LYS A 4 2.86 -25.46 -14.92
C LYS A 4 3.52 -24.11 -15.24
N VAL A 5 4.17 -23.52 -14.24
CA VAL A 5 5.09 -22.40 -14.45
C VAL A 5 6.29 -22.93 -15.23
N GLY A 6 6.47 -22.44 -16.45
CA GLY A 6 7.56 -22.85 -17.31
C GLY A 6 8.92 -22.55 -16.68
N GLU A 7 9.78 -23.55 -16.62
CA GLU A 7 11.17 -23.45 -16.19
C GLU A 7 11.89 -22.39 -17.04
N ARG A 8 12.31 -21.28 -16.42
CA ARG A 8 13.23 -20.32 -17.04
C ARG A 8 14.55 -21.04 -17.26
N LYS A 9 14.87 -21.35 -18.49
CA LYS A 9 16.23 -21.74 -18.87
C LYS A 9 17.17 -20.58 -18.61
N VAL A 10 17.91 -20.68 -17.52
CA VAL A 10 19.02 -19.77 -17.24
C VAL A 10 20.12 -20.12 -18.23
N TYR A 11 20.30 -19.29 -19.23
CA TYR A 11 21.46 -19.39 -20.10
C TYR A 11 22.68 -18.78 -19.38
N THR A 12 23.26 -19.57 -18.50
CA THR A 12 24.58 -19.30 -17.95
C THR A 12 25.61 -20.06 -18.74
N THR A 13 26.27 -19.42 -19.67
CA THR A 13 27.65 -19.84 -19.99
C THR A 13 28.43 -18.72 -20.62
N PRO A 14 29.43 -18.17 -19.90
CA PRO A 14 30.48 -17.33 -20.50
C PRO A 14 31.33 -18.10 -21.52
N SER A 15 31.31 -19.42 -21.52
CA SER A 15 32.14 -20.28 -22.37
C SER A 15 31.76 -20.30 -23.86
N SER A 16 30.53 -19.95 -24.22
CA SER A 16 30.13 -19.94 -25.64
C SER A 16 30.63 -18.69 -26.41
N LEU A 17 30.97 -17.60 -25.69
CA LEU A 17 31.56 -16.38 -26.30
C LEU A 17 33.04 -16.55 -26.59
N ALA A 18 33.77 -17.30 -25.77
CA ALA A 18 35.21 -17.54 -25.98
C ALA A 18 35.51 -18.39 -27.23
N ASN A 19 34.58 -19.30 -27.59
CA ASN A 19 34.77 -20.18 -28.77
C ASN A 19 34.42 -19.51 -30.13
N ARG A 20 33.78 -18.33 -30.13
CA ARG A 20 33.50 -17.57 -31.37
C ARG A 20 34.56 -16.51 -31.68
N MET A 21 35.47 -16.24 -30.77
CA MET A 21 36.64 -15.42 -31.07
C MET A 21 37.71 -16.31 -31.73
N GLY A 22 37.63 -16.45 -33.05
CA GLY A 22 38.69 -17.05 -33.81
C GLY A 22 39.99 -16.32 -33.51
N VAL A 23 40.99 -17.07 -33.05
CA VAL A 23 42.33 -16.57 -32.82
C VAL A 23 42.85 -16.05 -34.14
N VAL A 24 42.78 -14.76 -34.38
CA VAL A 24 43.50 -14.09 -35.48
C VAL A 24 44.94 -14.03 -35.06
N LYS A 25 45.72 -15.00 -35.56
CA LYS A 25 47.17 -15.01 -35.45
C LYS A 25 47.74 -13.84 -36.28
N GLY A 26 48.32 -12.87 -35.61
CA GLY A 26 49.19 -11.88 -36.20
C GLY A 26 48.54 -10.54 -36.52
N GLN A 27 48.26 -9.75 -35.52
CA GLN A 27 48.22 -8.29 -35.58
C GLN A 27 48.80 -7.72 -34.30
N THR A 28 49.70 -6.78 -34.51
CA THR A 28 50.44 -5.99 -33.54
C THR A 28 49.54 -5.33 -32.50
N GLY A 29 50.06 -5.09 -31.31
CA GLY A 29 49.47 -4.61 -30.03
C GLY A 29 48.18 -3.77 -30.02
N ASP A 30 47.88 -3.03 -31.10
CA ASP A 30 46.70 -2.15 -31.18
C ASP A 30 45.35 -2.92 -31.33
N GLY A 31 45.37 -4.08 -31.98
CA GLY A 31 44.18 -4.91 -32.14
C GLY A 31 43.71 -5.55 -30.84
N PHE A 32 44.62 -5.89 -29.93
CA PHE A 32 44.30 -6.44 -28.62
C PHE A 32 43.71 -5.35 -27.69
N ALA A 33 44.22 -4.12 -27.74
CA ALA A 33 43.69 -3.02 -26.96
C ALA A 33 42.27 -2.67 -27.39
N TYR A 34 41.96 -2.68 -28.69
CA TYR A 34 40.63 -2.42 -29.22
C TYR A 34 39.62 -3.53 -28.85
N ALA A 35 40.05 -4.79 -28.95
CA ALA A 35 39.20 -5.93 -28.55
C ALA A 35 38.92 -5.92 -27.03
N ALA A 36 39.91 -5.60 -26.20
CA ALA A 36 39.75 -5.48 -24.76
C ALA A 36 38.80 -4.34 -24.38
N ASP A 37 38.87 -3.19 -25.02
CA ASP A 37 37.98 -2.05 -24.81
C ASP A 37 36.54 -2.37 -25.24
N ALA A 38 36.34 -3.06 -26.37
CA ALA A 38 35.04 -3.51 -26.82
C ALA A 38 34.38 -4.53 -25.84
N ILE A 39 35.18 -5.45 -25.30
CA ILE A 39 34.71 -6.40 -24.27
C ILE A 39 34.40 -5.66 -22.99
N ALA A 40 35.22 -4.74 -22.53
CA ALA A 40 34.97 -3.95 -21.32
C ALA A 40 33.66 -3.14 -21.43
N LYS A 41 33.43 -2.48 -22.57
CA LYS A 41 32.19 -1.76 -22.85
C LYS A 41 30.95 -2.67 -22.87
N THR A 42 31.10 -3.88 -23.39
CA THR A 42 30.04 -4.86 -23.43
C THR A 42 29.70 -5.33 -22.01
N ILE A 43 30.71 -5.67 -21.21
CA ILE A 43 30.54 -6.08 -19.80
C ILE A 43 29.90 -4.94 -18.99
N ASP A 44 30.36 -3.72 -19.13
CA ASP A 44 29.81 -2.53 -18.48
C ASP A 44 28.30 -2.30 -18.88
N GLY A 45 28.00 -2.50 -20.15
CA GLY A 45 26.62 -2.46 -20.66
C GLY A 45 25.73 -3.54 -20.06
N PHE A 46 26.24 -4.76 -19.85
CA PHE A 46 25.49 -5.83 -19.16
C PHE A 46 25.30 -5.52 -17.68
N ALA A 47 26.34 -5.08 -16.99
CA ALA A 47 26.26 -4.72 -15.57
C ALA A 47 25.24 -3.59 -15.33
N LYS A 48 25.22 -2.57 -16.19
CA LYS A 48 24.22 -1.49 -16.12
C LYS A 48 22.80 -1.99 -16.33
N ARG A 49 22.58 -2.86 -17.31
CA ARG A 49 21.24 -3.46 -17.55
C ARG A 49 20.80 -4.32 -16.38
N GLN A 50 21.69 -5.14 -15.82
CA GLN A 50 21.39 -5.96 -14.65
C GLN A 50 21.03 -5.11 -13.44
N ALA A 51 21.77 -4.02 -13.19
CA ALA A 51 21.49 -3.09 -12.10
C ALA A 51 20.10 -2.43 -12.24
N VAL A 52 19.68 -2.08 -13.46
CA VAL A 52 18.33 -1.54 -13.73
C VAL A 52 17.26 -2.58 -13.44
N VAL A 53 17.44 -3.83 -13.87
CA VAL A 53 16.48 -4.91 -13.62
C VAL A 53 16.37 -5.22 -12.13
N GLU A 54 17.48 -5.26 -11.41
CA GLU A 54 17.49 -5.45 -9.96
C GLU A 54 16.76 -4.30 -9.22
N GLU A 55 16.97 -3.07 -9.67
CA GLU A 55 16.27 -1.90 -9.13
C GLU A 55 14.76 -1.99 -9.34
N GLU A 56 14.32 -2.32 -10.57
CA GLU A 56 12.89 -2.46 -10.88
C GLU A 56 12.26 -3.60 -10.08
N ASN A 57 12.93 -4.74 -9.96
CA ASN A 57 12.47 -5.86 -9.18
C ASN A 57 12.30 -5.49 -7.72
N TRP A 58 13.31 -4.82 -7.11
CA TRP A 58 13.22 -4.37 -5.74
C TRP A 58 12.06 -3.40 -5.52
N LYS A 59 11.90 -2.41 -6.41
CA LYS A 59 10.79 -1.45 -6.34
C LYS A 59 9.42 -2.13 -6.45
N ASN A 60 9.29 -3.11 -7.33
CA ASN A 60 8.04 -3.85 -7.51
C ASN A 60 7.71 -4.72 -6.30
N ASP A 61 8.70 -5.39 -5.72
CA ASP A 61 8.53 -6.16 -4.49
C ASP A 61 8.14 -5.27 -3.32
N PHE A 62 8.81 -4.12 -3.17
CA PHE A 62 8.47 -3.14 -2.16
C PHE A 62 7.05 -2.60 -2.32
N LYS A 63 6.62 -2.26 -3.54
CA LYS A 63 5.24 -1.83 -3.84
C LYS A 63 4.23 -2.89 -3.41
N LEU A 64 4.46 -4.14 -3.80
CA LEU A 64 3.55 -5.23 -3.50
C LEU A 64 3.41 -5.46 -2.00
N LYS A 65 4.52 -5.57 -1.28
CA LYS A 65 4.54 -5.75 0.18
C LYS A 65 3.86 -4.58 0.90
N THR A 66 4.18 -3.36 0.50
CA THR A 66 3.59 -2.15 1.08
C THR A 66 2.09 -2.09 0.85
N TYR A 67 1.63 -2.35 -0.37
CA TYR A 67 0.22 -2.41 -0.68
C TYR A 67 -0.52 -3.48 0.15
N GLN A 68 0.02 -4.68 0.22
CA GLN A 68 -0.59 -5.77 0.98
C GLN A 68 -0.69 -5.45 2.47
N SER A 69 0.38 -4.95 3.08
CA SER A 69 0.41 -4.62 4.50
C SER A 69 -0.51 -3.46 4.85
N LEU A 70 -0.43 -2.35 4.13
CA LEU A 70 -1.28 -1.19 4.38
C LEU A 70 -2.76 -1.47 4.10
N SER A 71 -3.07 -2.27 3.08
CA SER A 71 -4.44 -2.70 2.81
C SER A 71 -4.98 -3.66 3.87
N LYS A 72 -4.11 -4.49 4.46
CA LYS A 72 -4.47 -5.34 5.59
C LYS A 72 -4.82 -4.48 6.81
N PHE A 73 -3.97 -3.53 7.18
CA PHE A 73 -4.22 -2.63 8.32
C PHE A 73 -5.50 -1.80 8.12
N ALA A 74 -5.76 -1.36 6.89
CA ALA A 74 -7.00 -0.63 6.58
C ALA A 74 -8.26 -1.49 6.74
N ARG A 75 -8.18 -2.79 6.47
CA ARG A 75 -9.29 -3.74 6.69
C ARG A 75 -9.47 -4.12 8.16
N GLU A 76 -8.38 -4.19 8.91
CA GLU A 76 -8.41 -4.48 10.36
C GLU A 76 -8.91 -3.28 11.17
N ASN A 77 -8.74 -2.05 10.67
CA ASN A 77 -9.12 -0.82 11.34
C ASN A 77 -10.08 0.04 10.49
N PRO A 78 -11.25 -0.47 10.10
CA PRO A 78 -12.12 0.19 9.12
C PRO A 78 -12.71 1.51 9.63
N ASP A 79 -12.81 1.69 10.96
CA ASP A 79 -13.44 2.82 11.64
C ASP A 79 -12.49 3.54 12.61
N SER A 80 -11.23 3.08 12.71
CA SER A 80 -10.23 3.63 13.63
C SER A 80 -9.03 4.20 12.88
N PRO A 81 -9.08 5.49 12.45
CA PRO A 81 -7.95 6.16 11.82
C PRO A 81 -6.69 6.16 12.68
N THR A 82 -6.83 6.26 14.01
CA THR A 82 -5.71 6.30 14.96
C THR A 82 -4.93 4.99 14.98
N ASP A 83 -5.64 3.84 15.06
CA ASP A 83 -5.01 2.53 15.09
C ASP A 83 -4.37 2.21 13.74
N TYR A 84 -5.01 2.61 12.63
CA TYR A 84 -4.41 2.50 11.32
C TYR A 84 -3.10 3.29 11.21
N ILE A 85 -3.06 4.54 11.69
CA ILE A 85 -1.83 5.35 11.69
C ILE A 85 -0.73 4.67 12.49
N ALA A 86 -1.02 4.19 13.69
CA ALA A 86 -0.04 3.55 14.54
C ALA A 86 0.59 2.32 13.86
N GLN A 87 -0.22 1.43 13.29
CA GLN A 87 0.25 0.23 12.59
C GLN A 87 0.99 0.57 11.29
N SER A 88 0.47 1.50 10.49
CA SER A 88 1.09 1.89 9.23
C SER A 88 2.42 2.60 9.42
N SER A 89 2.55 3.47 10.43
CA SER A 89 3.80 4.16 10.75
C SER A 89 4.89 3.18 11.19
N SER A 90 4.57 2.26 12.10
CA SER A 90 5.51 1.22 12.53
C SER A 90 6.00 0.34 11.38
N TYR A 91 5.08 -0.07 10.50
CA TYR A 91 5.44 -0.83 9.30
C TYR A 91 6.35 -0.04 8.34
N ILE A 92 6.02 1.23 8.10
CA ILE A 92 6.79 2.09 7.20
C ILE A 92 8.22 2.28 7.76
N GLU A 93 8.36 2.57 9.04
CA GLU A 93 9.68 2.73 9.68
C GLU A 93 10.52 1.46 9.55
N THR A 94 9.94 0.29 9.85
CA THR A 94 10.63 -0.99 9.70
C THR A 94 11.05 -1.24 8.26
N SER A 95 10.13 -1.07 7.31
CA SER A 95 10.40 -1.28 5.89
C SER A 95 11.47 -0.33 5.33
N LEU A 96 11.53 0.91 5.84
CA LEU A 96 12.55 1.88 5.46
C LEU A 96 13.92 1.56 6.07
N SER A 97 13.96 0.97 7.27
CA SER A 97 15.23 0.55 7.88
C SER A 97 15.90 -0.57 7.07
N GLU A 98 15.11 -1.44 6.46
CA GLU A 98 15.57 -2.56 5.62
C GLU A 98 15.85 -2.14 4.16
N ALA A 99 15.39 -0.96 3.73
CA ALA A 99 15.54 -0.50 2.37
C ALA A 99 16.98 -0.10 2.05
N PRO A 100 17.50 -0.44 0.85
CA PRO A 100 18.79 0.06 0.38
C PRO A 100 18.81 1.59 0.37
N GLU A 101 19.94 2.18 0.79
CA GLU A 101 20.07 3.64 0.97
C GLU A 101 19.61 4.44 -0.25
N LYS A 102 20.02 3.98 -1.44
CA LYS A 102 19.67 4.62 -2.72
C LYS A 102 18.16 4.66 -2.99
N PHE A 103 17.36 3.83 -2.33
CA PHE A 103 15.90 3.73 -2.54
C PHE A 103 15.07 4.28 -1.39
N LYS A 104 15.66 4.61 -0.25
CA LYS A 104 14.92 5.07 0.95
C LYS A 104 14.01 6.25 0.68
N SER A 105 14.49 7.25 -0.04
CA SER A 105 13.67 8.44 -0.36
C SER A 105 12.45 8.10 -1.20
N TRP A 106 12.64 7.26 -2.23
CA TRP A 106 11.54 6.79 -3.07
C TRP A 106 10.57 5.91 -2.28
N ALA A 107 11.08 4.97 -1.49
CA ALA A 107 10.28 4.07 -0.66
C ALA A 107 9.42 4.84 0.36
N LYS A 108 10.01 5.84 1.01
CA LYS A 108 9.30 6.73 1.95
C LYS A 108 8.15 7.47 1.26
N SER A 109 8.41 8.05 0.08
CA SER A 109 7.38 8.78 -0.67
C SER A 109 6.23 7.85 -1.10
N TYR A 110 6.56 6.66 -1.62
CA TYR A 110 5.57 5.68 -2.05
C TYR A 110 4.71 5.17 -0.88
N ALA A 111 5.35 4.73 0.21
CA ALA A 111 4.65 4.22 1.38
C ALA A 111 3.80 5.30 2.06
N GLY A 112 4.30 6.53 2.15
CA GLY A 112 3.56 7.67 2.68
C GLY A 112 2.30 7.99 1.85
N MET A 113 2.42 8.01 0.52
CA MET A 113 1.29 8.22 -0.38
C MET A 113 0.21 7.13 -0.20
N MET A 114 0.61 5.86 -0.17
CA MET A 114 -0.32 4.73 0.02
C MET A 114 -0.99 4.77 1.38
N SER A 115 -0.24 5.09 2.43
CA SER A 115 -0.79 5.24 3.78
C SER A 115 -1.81 6.38 3.86
N ALA A 116 -1.52 7.53 3.27
CA ALA A 116 -2.43 8.67 3.22
C ALA A 116 -3.74 8.36 2.47
N GLN A 117 -3.66 7.63 1.36
CA GLN A 117 -4.86 7.22 0.61
C GLN A 117 -5.78 6.33 1.45
N ASN A 118 -5.23 5.32 2.13
CA ASN A 118 -6.00 4.43 3.00
C ASN A 118 -6.57 5.20 4.21
N PHE A 119 -5.77 6.07 4.83
CA PHE A 119 -6.19 6.90 5.95
C PHE A 119 -7.39 7.78 5.60
N ASN A 120 -7.36 8.44 4.44
CA ASN A 120 -8.48 9.25 3.97
C ASN A 120 -9.76 8.43 3.83
N GLY A 121 -9.66 7.22 3.27
CA GLY A 121 -10.80 6.30 3.15
C GLY A 121 -11.38 5.88 4.51
N ILE A 122 -10.53 5.55 5.48
CA ILE A 122 -10.94 5.17 6.84
C ILE A 122 -11.55 6.38 7.57
N SER A 123 -10.92 7.55 7.49
CA SER A 123 -11.40 8.78 8.13
C SER A 123 -12.79 9.18 7.63
N LEU A 124 -13.05 9.09 6.33
CA LEU A 124 -14.37 9.37 5.77
C LEU A 124 -15.42 8.38 6.26
N LYS A 125 -15.10 7.09 6.39
CA LYS A 125 -16.00 6.08 6.95
C LYS A 125 -16.29 6.36 8.42
N ALA A 126 -15.28 6.67 9.22
CA ALA A 126 -15.43 6.99 10.63
C ALA A 126 -16.31 8.24 10.85
N ILE A 127 -16.14 9.28 10.04
CA ILE A 127 -17.00 10.49 10.08
C ILE A 127 -18.44 10.13 9.73
N LYS A 128 -18.68 9.39 8.63
CA LYS A 128 -20.03 8.97 8.24
C LYS A 128 -20.71 8.14 9.35
N LYS A 129 -19.99 7.23 9.97
CA LYS A 129 -20.50 6.42 11.07
C LYS A 129 -20.92 7.29 12.25
N LYS A 130 -20.09 8.26 12.65
CA LYS A 130 -20.45 9.22 13.72
C LYS A 130 -21.65 10.07 13.35
N GLN A 131 -21.78 10.51 12.11
CA GLN A 131 -22.95 11.26 11.64
C GLN A 131 -24.22 10.43 11.71
N ILE A 132 -24.18 9.17 11.27
CA ILE A 132 -25.33 8.25 11.37
C ILE A 132 -25.71 8.05 12.83
N GLN A 133 -24.75 7.77 13.71
CA GLN A 133 -24.99 7.62 15.14
C GLN A 133 -25.64 8.86 15.76
N ALA A 134 -25.13 10.07 15.43
CA ALA A 134 -25.70 11.31 15.92
C ALA A 134 -27.16 11.51 15.47
N VAL A 135 -27.46 11.22 14.20
CA VAL A 135 -28.84 11.29 13.67
C VAL A 135 -29.74 10.27 14.36
N THR A 136 -29.25 9.04 14.58
CA THR A 136 -30.02 8.00 15.28
C THR A 136 -30.34 8.43 16.70
N LEU A 137 -29.35 8.90 17.46
CA LEU A 137 -29.55 9.40 18.84
C LEU A 137 -30.50 10.58 18.89
N PHE A 138 -30.40 11.51 17.93
CA PHE A 138 -31.34 12.63 17.85
C PHE A 138 -32.77 12.17 17.60
N ASN A 139 -32.98 11.22 16.69
CA ASN A 139 -34.31 10.69 16.39
C ASN A 139 -34.89 9.92 17.60
N GLU A 140 -34.08 9.14 18.29
CA GLU A 140 -34.48 8.39 19.49
C GLU A 140 -34.89 9.37 20.61
N SER A 141 -34.06 10.42 20.88
CA SER A 141 -34.37 11.44 21.88
C SER A 141 -35.66 12.20 21.53
N SER A 142 -35.77 12.65 20.28
CA SER A 142 -36.99 13.37 19.84
C SER A 142 -38.24 12.51 19.91
N SER A 143 -38.15 11.22 19.61
CA SER A 143 -39.28 10.30 19.73
C SER A 143 -39.70 10.10 21.18
N SER A 144 -38.72 10.02 22.09
CA SER A 144 -39.00 9.94 23.54
C SER A 144 -39.70 11.20 24.05
N GLU A 145 -39.19 12.39 23.71
CA GLU A 145 -39.80 13.65 24.10
C GLU A 145 -41.23 13.82 23.58
N ILE A 146 -41.51 13.39 22.33
CA ILE A 146 -42.86 13.41 21.77
C ILE A 146 -43.80 12.43 22.53
N ALA A 147 -43.33 11.23 22.90
CA ALA A 147 -44.09 10.29 23.67
C ALA A 147 -44.42 10.86 25.06
N ASP A 148 -43.44 11.44 25.77
CA ASP A 148 -43.62 12.06 27.07
C ASP A 148 -44.63 13.24 27.02
N MET A 149 -44.58 14.06 25.97
CA MET A 149 -45.55 15.15 25.76
C MET A 149 -46.95 14.63 25.50
N ASN A 150 -47.10 13.55 24.72
CA ASN A 150 -48.39 12.93 24.46
C ASN A 150 -49.01 12.34 25.75
N ASP A 151 -48.20 11.68 26.58
CA ASP A 151 -48.62 11.17 27.85
C ASP A 151 -49.06 12.28 28.82
N LEU A 152 -48.32 13.38 28.82
CA LEU A 152 -48.70 14.58 29.61
C LEU A 152 -50.03 15.16 29.15
N ILE A 153 -50.27 15.31 27.84
CA ILE A 153 -51.52 15.82 27.27
C ILE A 153 -52.69 14.90 27.62
N LEU A 154 -52.51 13.58 27.49
CA LEU A 154 -53.57 12.59 27.83
C LEU A 154 -53.91 12.65 29.31
N ASN A 155 -52.93 12.74 30.19
CA ASN A 155 -53.13 12.84 31.63
C ASN A 155 -53.79 14.16 32.04
N THR A 156 -53.44 15.28 31.40
CA THR A 156 -54.10 16.57 31.65
C THR A 156 -55.56 16.56 31.22
N ASN A 157 -55.85 16.03 30.03
CA ASN A 157 -57.25 15.89 29.56
C ASN A 157 -58.08 14.95 30.40
N ALA A 158 -57.48 13.88 30.96
CA ALA A 158 -58.14 12.98 31.88
C ALA A 158 -58.47 13.66 33.22
N SER A 159 -57.58 14.56 33.70
CA SER A 159 -57.83 15.31 34.96
C SER A 159 -58.95 16.33 34.79
N ASP A 160 -58.99 17.06 33.65
CA ASP A 160 -60.04 18.03 33.36
C ASP A 160 -61.43 17.41 33.25
N ASN A 161 -61.52 16.18 32.69
CA ASN A 161 -62.78 15.45 32.61
C ASN A 161 -63.30 14.92 33.98
N LEU A 162 -62.42 14.79 34.97
CA LEU A 162 -62.81 14.39 36.32
C LEU A 162 -63.38 15.56 37.15
N LEU A 163 -63.00 16.82 36.82
CA LEU A 163 -63.50 18.03 37.51
C LEU A 163 -64.90 18.46 37.06
N ASP A 164 -65.38 18.01 35.90
CA ASP A 164 -66.71 18.29 35.37
C ASP A 164 -67.86 17.43 35.96
N TYR A 165 -67.53 16.49 36.85
CA TYR A 165 -68.51 15.57 37.46
C TYR A 165 -68.77 15.82 38.96
N GLU A 166 -68.33 16.90 39.58
CA GLU A 166 -68.71 17.38 40.89
C GLU A 166 -69.74 18.57 40.81
#